data_8eb45e26165afeb1b95cdc25c2d87948
#
_entry.id   8eb45e26165afeb1b95cdc25c2d87948
#
_cell.length_a   1.000
_cell.length_b   1.000
_cell.length_c   1.000
_cell.angle_alpha   90.00
_cell.angle_beta   90.00
_cell.angle_gamma   90.00
#
_symmetry.space_group_name_H-M   'P 1'
#
loop_
_entity.id
_entity.type
_entity.pdbx_description
1 polymer ?
#
loop_
_entity_poly.entity_id
_entity_poly.type
_entity_poly.pdbx_seq_one_letter_code
_entity_poly.pdbx_strand_id
1 'polypeptide(L)'
;MLIKVPSNNSVFQLEMTIKTNHKLPIRILALDPNKPASRYYDRCPMIEGERKFKLHFPVSPKDLEIVVYNEENGDMPFGEDGSFEITNFKVEKLKEYDVWWNQDTKNFYKFAVKFCQNAGILSASKKDGSPSIYRSDDGKFTIDYFTNIRDRQSGRIISTPARIGHSSGIIEVSKAKFLEYTIPMRLVILLHEFGHKYLNPKINREIDYETGADISALYVYLGKGWSPFEANKSFLNVFRKANSDGNHKRFKIVRDFIFKYDRGLVEGIKA
;
A
#
# COMPACT_ATOMS: atom_id res chain seq x y z
N MET A 1 15.52 -17.59 -5.28
CA MET A 1 14.63 -18.08 -6.38
C MET A 1 13.93 -16.90 -7.04
N LEU A 2 13.89 -16.88 -8.38
CA LEU A 2 13.17 -15.87 -9.18
C LEU A 2 12.02 -16.55 -9.94
N ILE A 3 10.79 -16.05 -9.76
CA ILE A 3 9.59 -16.54 -10.45
C ILE A 3 9.03 -15.40 -11.30
N LYS A 4 8.95 -15.61 -12.60
CA LYS A 4 8.35 -14.66 -13.55
C LYS A 4 6.87 -14.98 -13.75
N VAL A 5 6.01 -14.01 -13.53
CA VAL A 5 4.56 -14.13 -13.68
C VAL A 5 4.10 -13.19 -14.80
N PRO A 6 3.64 -13.71 -15.95
CA PRO A 6 3.11 -12.89 -17.05
C PRO A 6 1.73 -12.34 -16.66
N SER A 7 1.71 -11.34 -15.82
CA SER A 7 0.49 -10.82 -15.19
C SER A 7 -0.40 -9.98 -16.11
N ASN A 8 0.14 -9.45 -17.22
CA ASN A 8 -0.61 -8.75 -18.28
C ASN A 8 -1.56 -7.66 -17.76
N ASN A 9 -1.18 -6.93 -16.73
CA ASN A 9 -2.01 -5.94 -16.05
C ASN A 9 -3.33 -6.51 -15.49
N SER A 10 -3.39 -7.81 -15.23
CA SER A 10 -4.58 -8.49 -14.74
C SER A 10 -4.77 -8.37 -13.23
N VAL A 11 -5.97 -8.71 -12.77
CA VAL A 11 -6.35 -8.80 -11.35
C VAL A 11 -6.29 -10.25 -10.91
N PHE A 12 -5.43 -10.56 -9.94
CA PHE A 12 -5.24 -11.93 -9.46
C PHE A 12 -4.70 -11.98 -8.02
N GLN A 13 -4.76 -13.15 -7.43
CA GLN A 13 -4.00 -13.48 -6.23
C GLN A 13 -3.01 -14.60 -6.52
N LEU A 14 -1.89 -14.55 -5.82
CA LEU A 14 -0.89 -15.59 -5.87
C LEU A 14 -0.83 -16.27 -4.52
N GLU A 15 -0.86 -17.58 -4.52
CA GLU A 15 -0.70 -18.41 -3.35
C GLU A 15 0.57 -19.25 -3.49
N MET A 16 1.40 -19.26 -2.45
CA MET A 16 2.57 -20.10 -2.38
C MET A 16 2.81 -20.57 -0.95
N THR A 17 3.41 -21.73 -0.83
CA THR A 17 3.86 -22.29 0.45
C THR A 17 5.37 -22.31 0.46
N ILE A 18 5.98 -21.81 1.54
CA ILE A 18 7.43 -21.84 1.76
C ILE A 18 7.69 -22.77 2.92
N LYS A 19 8.61 -23.71 2.72
CA LYS A 19 9.05 -24.69 3.73
C LYS A 19 10.53 -24.51 4.05
N THR A 20 10.87 -24.53 5.32
CA THR A 20 12.23 -24.45 5.84
C THR A 20 12.46 -25.56 6.87
N ASN A 21 13.68 -26.06 7.01
CA ASN A 21 14.02 -27.08 7.99
C ASN A 21 14.35 -26.51 9.37
N HIS A 22 14.69 -25.21 9.43
CA HIS A 22 14.98 -24.47 10.64
C HIS A 22 14.51 -23.04 10.49
N LYS A 23 14.51 -22.27 11.55
CA LYS A 23 14.00 -20.88 11.57
C LYS A 23 14.89 -19.95 10.77
N LEU A 24 14.36 -19.41 9.65
CA LEU A 24 15.07 -18.54 8.71
C LEU A 24 14.30 -17.28 8.36
N PRO A 25 14.98 -16.14 8.17
CA PRO A 25 14.38 -14.92 7.62
C PRO A 25 14.28 -15.04 6.08
N ILE A 26 13.10 -15.35 5.58
CA ILE A 26 12.86 -15.48 4.15
C ILE A 26 12.27 -14.20 3.59
N ARG A 27 13.02 -13.52 2.70
CA ARG A 27 12.51 -12.32 2.04
C ARG A 27 11.69 -12.67 0.82
N ILE A 28 10.53 -12.03 0.71
CA ILE A 28 9.59 -12.16 -0.40
C ILE A 28 9.39 -10.77 -0.99
N LEU A 29 9.87 -10.57 -2.21
CA LEU A 29 9.67 -9.35 -3.00
C LEU A 29 8.74 -9.63 -4.17
N ALA A 30 7.86 -8.70 -4.48
CA ALA A 30 7.11 -8.69 -5.73
C ALA A 30 7.26 -7.31 -6.37
N LEU A 31 7.77 -7.26 -7.59
CA LEU A 31 8.13 -6.00 -8.24
C LEU A 31 7.85 -6.01 -9.75
N ASP A 32 7.75 -4.80 -10.30
CA ASP A 32 7.78 -4.58 -11.75
C ASP A 32 9.24 -4.53 -12.19
N PRO A 33 9.74 -5.46 -13.01
CA PRO A 33 11.14 -5.49 -13.45
C PRO A 33 11.54 -4.23 -14.23
N ASN A 34 10.57 -3.57 -14.90
CA ASN A 34 10.81 -2.35 -15.65
C ASN A 34 10.79 -1.09 -14.77
N LYS A 35 10.35 -1.22 -13.50
CA LYS A 35 10.22 -0.14 -12.52
C LYS A 35 10.64 -0.64 -11.13
N PRO A 36 11.92 -0.81 -10.83
CA PRO A 36 12.39 -1.45 -9.58
C PRO A 36 11.91 -0.78 -8.29
N ALA A 37 11.62 0.54 -8.33
CA ALA A 37 11.01 1.25 -7.20
C ALA A 37 9.51 0.93 -7.00
N SER A 38 8.90 0.16 -7.92
CA SER A 38 7.49 -0.23 -7.89
C SER A 38 7.33 -1.62 -7.26
N ARG A 39 7.57 -1.68 -5.93
CA ARG A 39 7.41 -2.89 -5.14
C ARG A 39 5.96 -3.05 -4.73
N TYR A 40 5.35 -4.19 -5.08
CA TYR A 40 4.02 -4.59 -4.63
C TYR A 40 4.06 -5.27 -3.27
N TYR A 41 5.11 -6.06 -3.01
CA TYR A 41 5.37 -6.68 -1.72
C TYR A 41 6.85 -6.58 -1.38
N ASP A 42 7.11 -6.46 -0.08
CA ASP A 42 8.43 -6.51 0.53
C ASP A 42 8.25 -7.01 1.96
N ARG A 43 8.43 -8.31 2.17
CA ARG A 43 8.23 -8.98 3.45
C ARG A 43 9.43 -9.84 3.76
N CYS A 44 9.83 -9.86 5.03
CA CYS A 44 10.87 -10.74 5.52
C CYS A 44 10.40 -11.42 6.82
N PRO A 45 9.48 -12.39 6.73
CA PRO A 45 9.06 -13.16 7.89
C PRO A 45 10.12 -14.17 8.32
N MET A 46 10.20 -14.44 9.63
CA MET A 46 10.86 -15.63 10.13
C MET A 46 9.96 -16.85 9.84
N ILE A 47 10.50 -17.86 9.18
CA ILE A 47 9.79 -19.08 8.81
C ILE A 47 10.49 -20.26 9.49
N GLU A 48 9.70 -21.14 10.09
CA GLU A 48 10.11 -22.43 10.64
C GLU A 48 9.04 -23.45 10.27
N GLY A 49 9.43 -24.54 9.63
CA GLY A 49 8.50 -25.50 9.05
C GLY A 49 7.84 -24.96 7.78
N GLU A 50 6.52 -25.10 7.68
CA GLU A 50 5.76 -24.76 6.48
C GLU A 50 4.87 -23.53 6.73
N ARG A 51 4.90 -22.56 5.81
CA ARG A 51 4.08 -21.35 5.89
C ARG A 51 3.49 -20.97 4.55
N LYS A 52 2.17 -20.77 4.54
CA LYS A 52 1.39 -20.34 3.37
C LYS A 52 1.33 -18.82 3.27
N PHE A 53 1.52 -18.30 2.06
CA PHE A 53 1.43 -16.88 1.73
C PHE A 53 0.36 -16.65 0.66
N LYS A 54 -0.43 -15.58 0.86
CA LYS A 54 -1.33 -15.04 -0.17
C LYS A 54 -0.90 -13.62 -0.48
N LEU A 55 -0.65 -13.35 -1.76
CA LEU A 55 -0.29 -12.05 -2.29
C LEU A 55 -1.41 -11.59 -3.22
N HIS A 56 -2.04 -10.46 -2.90
CA HIS A 56 -3.17 -9.93 -3.64
C HIS A 56 -2.70 -8.86 -4.62
N PHE A 57 -3.09 -8.96 -5.87
CA PHE A 57 -2.79 -8.02 -6.94
C PHE A 57 -4.08 -7.48 -7.58
N PRO A 58 -4.79 -6.53 -6.91
CA PRO A 58 -5.94 -5.84 -7.52
C PRO A 58 -5.54 -4.99 -8.72
N VAL A 59 -4.24 -4.70 -8.80
CA VAL A 59 -3.55 -4.17 -9.97
C VAL A 59 -2.18 -4.82 -10.07
N SER A 60 -1.73 -5.10 -11.27
CA SER A 60 -0.42 -5.69 -11.54
C SER A 60 0.29 -4.94 -12.67
N PRO A 61 1.61 -5.07 -12.83
CA PRO A 61 2.31 -4.64 -14.04
C PRO A 61 2.02 -5.61 -15.20
N LYS A 62 2.57 -5.35 -16.38
CA LYS A 62 2.53 -6.29 -17.50
C LYS A 62 3.27 -7.58 -17.15
N ASP A 63 4.47 -7.43 -16.61
CA ASP A 63 5.33 -8.52 -16.16
C ASP A 63 5.60 -8.31 -14.66
N LEU A 64 5.41 -9.35 -13.87
CA LEU A 64 5.66 -9.34 -12.42
C LEU A 64 6.78 -10.33 -12.11
N GLU A 65 7.73 -9.90 -11.30
CA GLU A 65 8.76 -10.76 -10.74
C GLU A 65 8.53 -10.97 -9.24
N ILE A 66 8.55 -12.24 -8.83
CA ILE A 66 8.56 -12.65 -7.42
C ILE A 66 9.95 -13.15 -7.10
N VAL A 67 10.64 -12.49 -6.20
CA VAL A 67 11.97 -12.86 -5.73
C VAL A 67 11.85 -13.38 -4.31
N VAL A 68 12.33 -14.60 -4.06
CA VAL A 68 12.34 -15.23 -2.74
C VAL A 68 13.75 -15.67 -2.42
N TYR A 69 14.28 -15.27 -1.27
CA TYR A 69 15.62 -15.64 -0.84
C TYR A 69 15.76 -15.63 0.69
N ASN A 70 16.79 -16.33 1.18
CA ASN A 70 17.18 -16.30 2.58
C ASN A 70 18.00 -15.02 2.84
N GLU A 71 17.50 -14.14 3.71
CA GLU A 71 18.13 -12.84 4.04
C GLU A 71 19.49 -13.01 4.73
N GLU A 72 19.74 -14.14 5.43
CA GLU A 72 21.03 -14.39 6.09
C GLU A 72 22.19 -14.58 5.09
N ASN A 73 21.86 -15.02 3.87
CA ASN A 73 22.86 -15.24 2.81
C ASN A 73 23.18 -13.96 2.01
N GLY A 74 22.68 -12.81 2.47
CA GLY A 74 22.87 -11.50 1.84
C GLY A 74 22.11 -11.36 0.52
N ASP A 75 22.49 -10.36 -0.29
CA ASP A 75 21.83 -9.96 -1.53
C ASP A 75 22.00 -10.96 -2.70
N MET A 76 22.09 -12.24 -2.42
CA MET A 76 22.22 -13.29 -3.46
C MET A 76 20.82 -13.77 -3.89
N PRO A 77 20.07 -13.01 -4.73
CA PRO A 77 18.70 -13.37 -5.10
C PRO A 77 18.62 -14.56 -6.07
N PHE A 78 19.74 -15.09 -6.54
CA PHE A 78 19.80 -16.03 -7.68
C PHE A 78 20.44 -17.39 -7.37
N GLY A 79 20.80 -17.64 -6.11
CA GLY A 79 21.31 -18.96 -5.70
C GLY A 79 20.19 -19.82 -5.11
N GLU A 80 20.01 -21.04 -5.60
CA GLU A 80 19.32 -22.09 -4.86
C GLU A 80 20.28 -22.56 -3.77
N ASP A 81 20.17 -21.97 -2.57
CA ASP A 81 21.02 -22.34 -1.43
C ASP A 81 20.51 -23.60 -0.71
N GLY A 82 19.38 -24.16 -1.17
CA GLY A 82 18.76 -25.33 -0.56
C GLY A 82 18.18 -25.09 0.84
N SER A 83 18.21 -23.86 1.35
CA SER A 83 17.75 -23.54 2.70
C SER A 83 16.23 -23.50 2.82
N PHE A 84 15.51 -23.36 1.72
CA PHE A 84 14.05 -23.38 1.66
C PHE A 84 13.54 -23.99 0.36
N GLU A 85 12.28 -24.42 0.37
CA GLU A 85 11.53 -24.95 -0.76
C GLU A 85 10.25 -24.15 -0.95
N ILE A 86 9.87 -23.88 -2.22
CA ILE A 86 8.57 -23.29 -2.55
C ILE A 86 7.70 -24.38 -3.17
N THR A 87 6.55 -24.62 -2.54
CA THR A 87 5.54 -25.57 -2.98
C THR A 87 4.19 -24.90 -3.19
N ASN A 88 3.26 -25.58 -3.86
CA ASN A 88 1.87 -25.13 -4.05
C ASN A 88 1.75 -23.73 -4.67
N PHE A 89 2.64 -23.38 -5.61
CA PHE A 89 2.53 -22.11 -6.30
C PHE A 89 1.31 -22.08 -7.24
N LYS A 90 0.37 -21.17 -6.96
CA LYS A 90 -0.87 -21.03 -7.73
C LYS A 90 -1.16 -19.56 -8.02
N VAL A 91 -1.63 -19.29 -9.23
CA VAL A 91 -2.22 -18.01 -9.63
C VAL A 91 -3.72 -18.21 -9.75
N GLU A 92 -4.49 -17.46 -9.01
CA GLU A 92 -5.94 -17.56 -8.94
C GLU A 92 -6.57 -16.20 -9.20
N LYS A 93 -7.84 -16.20 -9.64
CA LYS A 93 -8.60 -14.96 -9.75
C LYS A 93 -8.78 -14.35 -8.36
N LEU A 94 -8.45 -13.06 -8.21
CA LEU A 94 -8.73 -12.33 -6.98
C LEU A 94 -10.24 -12.14 -6.85
N LYS A 95 -10.77 -12.38 -5.65
CA LYS A 95 -12.16 -12.10 -5.33
C LYS A 95 -12.40 -10.60 -5.37
N GLU A 96 -13.34 -10.17 -6.18
CA GLU A 96 -13.80 -8.79 -6.20
C GLU A 96 -14.95 -8.63 -5.21
N TYR A 97 -14.96 -7.48 -4.53
CA TYR A 97 -16.02 -7.13 -3.61
C TYR A 97 -16.84 -5.99 -4.19
N ASP A 98 -18.14 -6.04 -4.01
CA ASP A 98 -19.03 -4.94 -4.35
C ASP A 98 -18.89 -3.86 -3.26
N VAL A 99 -18.28 -2.74 -3.63
CA VAL A 99 -18.01 -1.61 -2.75
C VAL A 99 -18.83 -0.42 -3.19
N TRP A 100 -19.60 0.13 -2.26
CA TRP A 100 -20.21 1.41 -2.53
C TRP A 100 -19.16 2.52 -2.58
N TRP A 101 -19.14 3.27 -3.66
CA TRP A 101 -18.33 4.45 -3.83
C TRP A 101 -18.94 5.40 -4.85
N ASN A 102 -18.75 6.70 -4.64
CA ASN A 102 -19.18 7.71 -5.59
C ASN A 102 -18.17 7.87 -6.75
N GLN A 103 -18.53 8.66 -7.75
CA GLN A 103 -17.68 8.85 -8.91
C GLN A 103 -16.34 9.51 -8.57
N ASP A 104 -16.31 10.45 -7.62
CA ASP A 104 -15.08 11.11 -7.17
C ASP A 104 -14.12 10.12 -6.54
N THR A 105 -14.60 9.25 -5.67
CA THR A 105 -13.78 8.19 -5.06
C THR A 105 -13.23 7.23 -6.14
N LYS A 106 -14.04 6.86 -7.15
CA LYS A 106 -13.59 6.04 -8.28
C LYS A 106 -12.47 6.72 -9.08
N ASN A 107 -12.64 7.99 -9.40
CA ASN A 107 -11.67 8.77 -10.17
C ASN A 107 -10.38 8.96 -9.39
N PHE A 108 -10.49 9.30 -8.09
CA PHE A 108 -9.33 9.43 -7.23
C PHE A 108 -8.58 8.10 -7.07
N TYR A 109 -9.28 7.00 -6.81
CA TYR A 109 -8.66 5.67 -6.70
C TYR A 109 -7.84 5.31 -7.95
N LYS A 110 -8.40 5.48 -9.15
CA LYS A 110 -7.69 5.23 -10.41
C LYS A 110 -6.43 6.09 -10.53
N PHE A 111 -6.55 7.38 -10.22
CA PHE A 111 -5.44 8.32 -10.24
C PHE A 111 -4.36 7.95 -9.21
N ALA A 112 -4.75 7.66 -7.97
CA ALA A 112 -3.84 7.28 -6.89
C ALA A 112 -3.07 5.99 -7.21
N VAL A 113 -3.76 4.96 -7.73
CA VAL A 113 -3.11 3.71 -8.16
C VAL A 113 -2.06 3.97 -9.23
N LYS A 114 -2.43 4.69 -10.30
CA LYS A 114 -1.52 5.05 -11.40
C LYS A 114 -0.31 5.85 -10.89
N PHE A 115 -0.54 6.78 -9.96
CA PHE A 115 0.53 7.56 -9.33
C PHE A 115 1.45 6.65 -8.49
N CYS A 116 0.90 5.79 -7.63
CA CYS A 116 1.68 4.86 -6.78
C CYS A 116 2.58 3.93 -7.59
N GLN A 117 2.05 3.38 -8.71
CA GLN A 117 2.80 2.49 -9.60
C GLN A 117 3.96 3.20 -10.31
N ASN A 118 3.83 4.48 -10.57
CA ASN A 118 4.81 5.25 -11.35
C ASN A 118 5.66 6.22 -10.49
N ALA A 119 5.41 6.34 -9.20
CA ALA A 119 6.06 7.32 -8.33
C ALA A 119 7.60 7.31 -8.42
N GLY A 120 8.22 6.15 -8.63
CA GLY A 120 9.67 6.02 -8.78
C GLY A 120 10.23 6.72 -10.03
N ILE A 121 9.52 6.64 -11.15
CA ILE A 121 9.95 7.19 -12.45
C ILE A 121 9.42 8.60 -12.69
N LEU A 122 8.38 9.03 -11.97
CA LEU A 122 7.85 10.39 -12.06
C LEU A 122 8.87 11.40 -11.52
N SER A 123 8.96 12.54 -12.19
CA SER A 123 9.76 13.67 -11.74
C SER A 123 9.19 14.25 -10.45
N ALA A 124 10.08 14.60 -9.52
CA ALA A 124 9.74 15.41 -8.36
C ALA A 124 10.53 16.72 -8.45
N SER A 125 10.01 17.79 -7.88
CA SER A 125 10.73 19.06 -7.89
C SER A 125 12.10 18.92 -7.23
N LYS A 126 13.14 19.43 -7.89
CA LYS A 126 14.49 19.57 -7.34
C LYS A 126 14.70 20.91 -6.61
N LYS A 127 13.78 21.87 -6.79
CA LYS A 127 13.86 23.20 -6.18
C LYS A 127 12.96 23.26 -4.95
N ASP A 128 13.46 23.88 -3.89
CA ASP A 128 12.64 24.22 -2.74
C ASP A 128 11.53 25.20 -3.19
N GLY A 129 10.28 24.81 -2.97
CA GLY A 129 9.11 25.63 -3.20
C GLY A 129 8.33 25.44 -4.51
N SER A 130 8.82 24.66 -5.48
CA SER A 130 8.05 24.37 -6.71
C SER A 130 7.80 22.88 -6.89
N PRO A 131 6.55 22.39 -6.82
CA PRO A 131 6.23 20.98 -7.03
C PRO A 131 6.24 20.59 -8.51
N SER A 132 6.42 19.29 -8.78
CA SER A 132 5.95 18.69 -10.02
C SER A 132 4.48 18.34 -9.85
N ILE A 133 3.62 18.90 -10.68
CA ILE A 133 2.17 18.82 -10.53
C ILE A 133 1.62 17.66 -11.35
N TYR A 134 0.88 16.75 -10.71
CA TYR A 134 0.16 15.67 -11.35
C TYR A 134 -1.34 15.81 -11.11
N ARG A 135 -2.14 15.62 -12.15
CA ARG A 135 -3.60 15.77 -12.09
C ARG A 135 -4.29 14.50 -12.55
N SER A 136 -5.46 14.22 -11.96
CA SER A 136 -6.37 13.19 -12.45
C SER A 136 -6.87 13.53 -13.86
N ASP A 137 -7.37 12.51 -14.58
CA ASP A 137 -7.80 12.66 -15.97
C ASP A 137 -8.98 13.66 -16.09
N ASP A 138 -9.79 13.81 -15.04
CA ASP A 138 -10.88 14.79 -14.95
C ASP A 138 -10.44 16.16 -14.39
N GLY A 139 -9.15 16.31 -14.07
CA GLY A 139 -8.56 17.54 -13.51
C GLY A 139 -8.96 17.89 -12.08
N LYS A 140 -9.77 17.04 -11.43
CA LYS A 140 -10.39 17.32 -10.12
C LYS A 140 -9.43 17.16 -8.95
N PHE A 141 -8.50 16.22 -9.07
CA PHE A 141 -7.53 15.88 -8.03
C PHE A 141 -6.12 16.23 -8.45
N THR A 142 -5.36 16.76 -7.52
CA THR A 142 -3.99 17.22 -7.76
C THR A 142 -3.05 16.65 -6.72
N ILE A 143 -1.91 16.14 -7.19
CA ILE A 143 -0.76 15.79 -6.36
C ILE A 143 0.39 16.73 -6.70
N ASP A 144 0.89 17.43 -5.69
CA ASP A 144 2.11 18.21 -5.72
C ASP A 144 3.27 17.34 -5.24
N TYR A 145 4.16 16.96 -6.17
CA TYR A 145 5.23 16.00 -5.92
C TYR A 145 6.56 16.68 -5.71
N PHE A 146 7.06 16.61 -4.50
CA PHE A 146 8.32 17.21 -4.05
C PHE A 146 9.38 16.14 -3.81
N THR A 147 10.65 16.50 -3.91
CA THR A 147 11.73 15.64 -3.40
C THR A 147 11.55 15.41 -1.89
N ASN A 148 11.29 16.49 -1.14
CA ASN A 148 10.94 16.45 0.29
C ASN A 148 9.88 17.51 0.57
N ILE A 149 8.92 17.19 1.45
CA ILE A 149 7.98 18.18 1.96
C ILE A 149 8.67 18.99 3.06
N ARG A 150 8.43 20.30 3.04
CA ARG A 150 8.91 21.22 4.07
C ARG A 150 7.76 21.79 4.89
N ASP A 151 8.03 22.03 6.15
CA ASP A 151 7.15 22.82 6.98
C ASP A 151 7.07 24.26 6.45
N ARG A 152 5.88 24.80 6.31
CA ARG A 152 5.66 26.12 5.68
C ARG A 152 6.16 27.28 6.53
N GLN A 153 6.22 27.10 7.84
CA GLN A 153 6.64 28.18 8.77
C GLN A 153 8.15 28.14 9.01
N SER A 154 8.68 26.95 9.32
CA SER A 154 10.08 26.78 9.70
C SER A 154 11.01 26.48 8.51
N GLY A 155 10.48 26.10 7.34
CA GLY A 155 11.25 25.64 6.19
C GLY A 155 11.94 24.28 6.38
N ARG A 156 11.79 23.64 7.54
CA ARG A 156 12.44 22.37 7.86
C ARG A 156 11.78 21.21 7.09
N ILE A 157 12.59 20.24 6.67
CA ILE A 157 12.09 19.00 6.10
C ILE A 157 11.29 18.24 7.15
N ILE A 158 10.08 17.83 6.80
CA ILE A 158 9.23 17.00 7.65
C ILE A 158 9.26 15.55 7.17
N SER A 159 9.11 14.62 8.11
CA SER A 159 9.24 13.18 7.84
C SER A 159 7.94 12.54 7.33
N THR A 160 6.90 13.33 7.03
CA THR A 160 5.64 12.78 6.51
C THR A 160 5.77 12.37 5.04
N PRO A 161 5.21 11.22 4.61
CA PRO A 161 5.22 10.81 3.22
C PRO A 161 4.24 11.61 2.34
N ALA A 162 3.11 12.05 2.92
CA ALA A 162 2.11 12.90 2.26
C ALA A 162 1.36 13.74 3.28
N ARG A 163 0.68 14.79 2.82
CA ARG A 163 -0.30 15.58 3.55
C ARG A 163 -1.27 16.25 2.60
N ILE A 164 -2.50 16.50 3.03
CA ILE A 164 -3.50 17.21 2.26
C ILE A 164 -3.69 18.66 2.76
N GLY A 165 -3.90 19.58 1.85
CA GLY A 165 -4.39 20.92 2.17
C GLY A 165 -5.92 20.90 2.36
N HIS A 166 -6.41 21.15 3.58
CA HIS A 166 -7.84 21.04 3.90
C HIS A 166 -8.73 21.92 2.99
N SER A 167 -8.33 23.14 2.71
CA SER A 167 -9.07 24.05 1.83
C SER A 167 -8.90 23.70 0.36
N SER A 168 -7.67 23.49 -0.10
CA SER A 168 -7.35 23.23 -1.51
C SER A 168 -7.70 21.81 -1.98
N GLY A 169 -7.57 20.82 -1.11
CA GLY A 169 -7.64 19.39 -1.48
C GLY A 169 -6.44 18.89 -2.28
N ILE A 170 -5.38 19.71 -2.39
CA ILE A 170 -4.12 19.30 -3.03
C ILE A 170 -3.36 18.40 -2.05
N ILE A 171 -2.90 17.25 -2.54
CA ILE A 171 -2.08 16.33 -1.76
C ILE A 171 -0.61 16.60 -2.08
N GLU A 172 0.16 17.03 -1.10
CA GLU A 172 1.61 17.14 -1.20
C GLU A 172 2.23 15.77 -0.88
N VAL A 173 3.16 15.29 -1.71
CA VAL A 173 3.84 14.00 -1.55
C VAL A 173 5.36 14.18 -1.57
N SER A 174 6.04 13.61 -0.57
CA SER A 174 7.50 13.55 -0.49
C SER A 174 8.03 12.32 -1.22
N LYS A 175 8.72 12.49 -2.37
CA LYS A 175 9.32 11.38 -3.12
C LYS A 175 10.25 10.54 -2.24
N ALA A 176 11.13 11.18 -1.48
CA ALA A 176 12.09 10.49 -0.63
C ALA A 176 11.41 9.57 0.40
N LYS A 177 10.34 10.06 1.05
CA LYS A 177 9.60 9.26 2.04
C LYS A 177 8.60 8.28 1.43
N PHE A 178 7.93 8.67 0.36
CA PHE A 178 6.91 7.84 -0.28
C PHE A 178 7.50 6.58 -0.91
N LEU A 179 8.73 6.66 -1.47
CA LEU A 179 9.40 5.51 -2.08
C LEU A 179 9.96 4.49 -1.06
N GLU A 180 10.01 4.83 0.23
CA GLU A 180 10.33 3.86 1.29
C GLU A 180 9.25 2.77 1.40
N TYR A 181 8.01 3.05 0.95
CA TYR A 181 6.84 2.18 1.07
C TYR A 181 6.54 1.40 -0.21
N THR A 182 5.89 0.24 -0.05
CA THR A 182 5.35 -0.54 -1.18
C THR A 182 4.14 0.14 -1.81
N ILE A 183 3.79 -0.23 -3.04
CA ILE A 183 2.60 0.32 -3.74
C ILE A 183 1.32 0.21 -2.90
N PRO A 184 0.99 -0.95 -2.27
CA PRO A 184 -0.16 -1.04 -1.38
C PRO A 184 -0.14 -0.02 -0.25
N MET A 185 1.02 0.15 0.41
CA MET A 185 1.17 1.11 1.51
C MET A 185 1.06 2.56 1.03
N ARG A 186 1.66 2.89 -0.13
CA ARG A 186 1.51 4.21 -0.77
C ARG A 186 0.05 4.54 -1.06
N LEU A 187 -0.72 3.52 -1.52
CA LEU A 187 -2.14 3.70 -1.78
C LEU A 187 -2.94 3.96 -0.51
N VAL A 188 -2.67 3.25 0.60
CA VAL A 188 -3.30 3.53 1.90
C VAL A 188 -3.03 4.99 2.32
N ILE A 189 -1.78 5.47 2.16
CA ILE A 189 -1.40 6.86 2.48
C ILE A 189 -2.23 7.85 1.67
N LEU A 190 -2.32 7.69 0.35
CA LEU A 190 -3.07 8.62 -0.50
C LEU A 190 -4.58 8.56 -0.24
N LEU A 191 -5.13 7.39 0.02
CA LEU A 191 -6.55 7.24 0.36
C LEU A 191 -6.88 7.84 1.72
N HIS A 192 -5.95 7.78 2.68
CA HIS A 192 -6.09 8.45 3.97
C HIS A 192 -6.13 9.97 3.80
N GLU A 193 -5.18 10.56 3.05
CA GLU A 193 -5.19 11.99 2.76
C GLU A 193 -6.47 12.42 2.02
N PHE A 194 -6.92 11.62 1.06
CA PHE A 194 -8.20 11.84 0.38
C PHE A 194 -9.38 11.80 1.36
N GLY A 195 -9.37 10.85 2.30
CA GLY A 195 -10.40 10.67 3.32
C GLY A 195 -10.61 11.90 4.20
N HIS A 196 -9.57 12.69 4.45
CA HIS A 196 -9.70 13.95 5.21
C HIS A 196 -10.64 14.97 4.57
N LYS A 197 -10.73 15.02 3.26
CA LYS A 197 -11.60 15.97 2.55
C LYS A 197 -12.86 15.31 2.00
N TYR A 198 -12.78 14.05 1.60
CA TYR A 198 -13.83 13.31 0.92
C TYR A 198 -14.27 12.10 1.75
N LEU A 199 -14.67 12.36 3.00
CA LEU A 199 -15.09 11.33 3.94
C LEU A 199 -16.22 10.48 3.34
N ASN A 200 -16.11 9.17 3.46
CA ASN A 200 -17.16 8.25 3.01
C ASN A 200 -18.43 8.47 3.88
N PRO A 201 -19.60 8.78 3.27
CA PRO A 201 -20.83 9.02 4.00
C PRO A 201 -21.37 7.80 4.78
N LYS A 202 -20.84 6.61 4.51
CA LYS A 202 -21.15 5.38 5.26
C LYS A 202 -20.39 5.26 6.58
N ILE A 203 -19.47 6.20 6.85
CA ILE A 203 -18.69 6.18 8.08
C ILE A 203 -19.38 7.01 9.14
N ASN A 204 -19.45 6.47 10.36
CA ASN A 204 -20.03 7.16 11.50
C ASN A 204 -19.28 8.49 11.77
N ARG A 205 -20.02 9.59 11.80
CA ARG A 205 -19.49 10.95 12.03
C ARG A 205 -19.04 11.20 13.48
N GLU A 206 -19.38 10.31 14.42
CA GLU A 206 -18.92 10.38 15.81
C GLU A 206 -17.46 9.93 15.99
N ILE A 207 -16.85 9.36 14.94
CA ILE A 207 -15.43 8.97 14.94
C ILE A 207 -14.59 10.23 14.74
N ASP A 208 -13.47 10.33 15.47
CA ASP A 208 -12.53 11.44 15.30
C ASP A 208 -12.01 11.54 13.86
N TYR A 209 -11.56 12.74 13.50
CA TYR A 209 -11.19 13.10 12.13
C TYR A 209 -10.14 12.19 11.49
N GLU A 210 -9.10 11.82 12.25
CA GLU A 210 -8.03 10.94 11.78
C GLU A 210 -8.51 9.50 11.58
N THR A 211 -9.26 8.98 12.57
CA THR A 211 -9.85 7.63 12.49
C THR A 211 -10.86 7.54 11.35
N GLY A 212 -11.64 8.60 11.13
CA GLY A 212 -12.58 8.69 10.01
C GLY A 212 -11.88 8.59 8.66
N ALA A 213 -10.75 9.28 8.48
CA ALA A 213 -9.93 9.20 7.28
C ALA A 213 -9.35 7.79 7.08
N ASP A 214 -8.85 7.15 8.16
CA ASP A 214 -8.34 5.78 8.12
C ASP A 214 -9.39 4.77 7.66
N ILE A 215 -10.58 4.81 8.27
CA ILE A 215 -11.66 3.89 7.92
C ILE A 215 -12.17 4.15 6.49
N SER A 216 -12.24 5.41 6.05
CA SER A 216 -12.56 5.75 4.66
C SER A 216 -11.56 5.15 3.68
N ALA A 217 -10.26 5.26 3.98
CA ALA A 217 -9.20 4.68 3.18
C ALA A 217 -9.33 3.15 3.11
N LEU A 218 -9.49 2.51 4.27
CA LEU A 218 -9.62 1.05 4.37
C LEU A 218 -10.85 0.51 3.65
N TYR A 219 -11.98 1.21 3.74
CA TYR A 219 -13.21 0.81 3.05
C TYR A 219 -12.98 0.65 1.54
N VAL A 220 -12.32 1.64 0.92
CA VAL A 220 -11.97 1.60 -0.51
C VAL A 220 -10.88 0.58 -0.78
N TYR A 221 -9.82 0.59 0.01
CA TYR A 221 -8.65 -0.25 -0.17
C TYR A 221 -9.01 -1.75 -0.10
N LEU A 222 -9.61 -2.19 1.00
CA LEU A 222 -9.99 -3.59 1.21
C LEU A 222 -11.09 -4.01 0.24
N GLY A 223 -12.09 -3.15 0.03
CA GLY A 223 -13.16 -3.42 -0.92
C GLY A 223 -12.69 -3.60 -2.36
N LYS A 224 -11.50 -3.11 -2.71
CA LYS A 224 -10.85 -3.37 -3.99
C LYS A 224 -9.96 -4.61 -3.99
N GLY A 225 -9.99 -5.40 -2.93
CA GLY A 225 -9.27 -6.67 -2.83
C GLY A 225 -7.78 -6.52 -2.46
N TRP A 226 -7.35 -5.33 -2.00
CA TRP A 226 -5.99 -5.17 -1.48
C TRP A 226 -5.80 -5.94 -0.18
N SER A 227 -4.55 -6.32 0.07
CA SER A 227 -4.19 -7.17 1.20
C SER A 227 -4.45 -6.52 2.56
N PRO A 228 -5.26 -7.14 3.44
CA PRO A 228 -5.44 -6.71 4.83
C PRO A 228 -4.13 -6.65 5.62
N PHE A 229 -3.18 -7.53 5.30
CA PHE A 229 -1.86 -7.54 5.92
C PHE A 229 -1.06 -6.27 5.59
N GLU A 230 -1.05 -5.84 4.32
CA GLU A 230 -0.36 -4.62 3.90
C GLU A 230 -1.05 -3.37 4.46
N ALA A 231 -2.37 -3.39 4.63
CA ALA A 231 -3.10 -2.35 5.34
C ALA A 231 -2.61 -2.21 6.79
N ASN A 232 -2.59 -3.31 7.56
CA ASN A 232 -2.07 -3.32 8.93
C ASN A 232 -0.63 -2.81 9.01
N LYS A 233 0.24 -3.27 8.09
CA LYS A 233 1.64 -2.83 7.99
C LYS A 233 1.74 -1.32 7.75
N SER A 234 0.86 -0.75 6.92
CA SER A 234 0.80 0.69 6.67
C SER A 234 0.51 1.47 7.95
N PHE A 235 -0.49 1.04 8.73
CA PHE A 235 -0.82 1.71 9.98
C PHE A 235 0.27 1.60 11.04
N LEU A 236 0.95 0.47 11.13
CA LEU A 236 2.07 0.29 12.05
C LEU A 236 3.28 1.16 11.70
N ASN A 237 3.61 1.27 10.41
CA ASN A 237 4.85 1.90 9.97
C ASN A 237 4.72 3.39 9.67
N VAL A 238 3.52 3.84 9.27
CA VAL A 238 3.28 5.22 8.84
C VAL A 238 2.59 6.03 9.94
N PHE A 239 1.48 5.52 10.45
CA PHE A 239 0.56 6.30 11.29
C PHE A 239 0.79 6.15 12.80
N ARG A 240 1.46 5.08 13.25
CA ARG A 240 1.75 4.84 14.68
C ARG A 240 3.05 5.51 15.17
N LYS A 241 3.50 6.59 14.57
CA LYS A 241 4.80 7.20 14.93
C LYS A 241 4.86 7.84 16.33
N ALA A 242 3.74 8.19 16.94
CA ALA A 242 3.68 8.74 18.28
C ALA A 242 3.01 7.75 19.26
N ASN A 243 3.66 7.52 20.40
CA ASN A 243 3.12 6.69 21.46
C ASN A 243 2.15 7.52 22.32
N SER A 244 0.90 7.66 21.89
CA SER A 244 -0.15 8.39 22.60
C SER A 244 -1.41 7.54 22.74
N ASP A 245 -2.22 7.82 23.76
CA ASP A 245 -3.48 7.11 23.98
C ASP A 245 -4.44 7.24 22.80
N GLY A 246 -4.45 8.41 22.14
CA GLY A 246 -5.22 8.65 20.93
C GLY A 246 -4.82 7.70 19.80
N ASN A 247 -3.52 7.53 19.55
CA ASN A 247 -3.00 6.62 18.53
C ASN A 247 -3.27 5.14 18.87
N HIS A 248 -3.27 4.76 20.16
CA HIS A 248 -3.64 3.40 20.56
C HIS A 248 -5.12 3.11 20.28
N LYS A 249 -6.03 4.03 20.62
CA LYS A 249 -7.46 3.91 20.33
C LYS A 249 -7.72 3.83 18.84
N ARG A 250 -7.12 4.74 18.06
CA ARG A 250 -7.18 4.77 16.60
C ARG A 250 -6.73 3.43 16.00
N PHE A 251 -5.56 2.92 16.41
CA PHE A 251 -5.04 1.65 15.91
C PHE A 251 -5.96 0.47 16.25
N LYS A 252 -6.57 0.45 17.44
CA LYS A 252 -7.54 -0.58 17.82
C LYS A 252 -8.75 -0.57 16.89
N ILE A 253 -9.33 0.59 16.60
CA ILE A 253 -10.49 0.72 15.70
C ILE A 253 -10.14 0.25 14.29
N VAL A 254 -8.99 0.67 13.76
CA VAL A 254 -8.47 0.25 12.45
C VAL A 254 -8.31 -1.27 12.38
N ARG A 255 -7.66 -1.86 13.37
CA ARG A 255 -7.45 -3.32 13.45
C ARG A 255 -8.78 -4.08 13.52
N ASP A 256 -9.72 -3.60 14.33
CA ASP A 256 -11.04 -4.20 14.47
C ASP A 256 -11.84 -4.11 13.17
N PHE A 257 -11.70 -3.02 12.41
CA PHE A 257 -12.30 -2.87 11.08
C PHE A 257 -11.73 -3.92 10.10
N ILE A 258 -10.40 -4.04 10.02
CA ILE A 258 -9.74 -5.04 9.16
C ILE A 258 -10.19 -6.46 9.52
N PHE A 259 -10.28 -6.75 10.81
CA PHE A 259 -10.72 -8.06 11.29
C PHE A 259 -12.19 -8.37 10.94
N LYS A 260 -13.07 -7.37 11.05
CA LYS A 260 -14.46 -7.49 10.61
C LYS A 260 -14.56 -7.71 9.11
N TYR A 261 -13.73 -7.01 8.34
CA TYR A 261 -13.65 -7.20 6.90
C TYR A 261 -13.27 -8.64 6.52
N ASP A 262 -12.22 -9.19 7.12
CA ASP A 262 -11.77 -10.56 6.87
C ASP A 262 -12.85 -11.62 7.17
N ARG A 263 -13.76 -11.31 8.06
CA ARG A 263 -14.92 -12.15 8.40
C ARG A 263 -16.18 -11.85 7.59
N GLY A 264 -16.14 -10.94 6.65
CA GLY A 264 -17.30 -10.52 5.87
C GLY A 264 -18.35 -9.75 6.68
N LEU A 265 -17.96 -9.13 7.78
CA LEU A 265 -18.86 -8.41 8.70
C LEU A 265 -18.87 -6.89 8.48
N VAL A 266 -18.23 -6.38 7.43
CA VAL A 266 -18.24 -4.95 7.11
C VAL A 266 -19.46 -4.65 6.25
N GLU A 267 -20.35 -3.82 6.76
CA GLU A 267 -21.53 -3.38 6.05
C GLU A 267 -21.18 -2.58 4.79
N GLY A 268 -21.85 -2.86 3.68
CA GLY A 268 -21.61 -2.20 2.40
C GLY A 268 -20.42 -2.74 1.60
N ILE A 269 -19.73 -3.76 2.12
CA ILE A 269 -18.79 -4.58 1.36
C ILE A 269 -19.36 -5.99 1.29
N LYS A 270 -19.95 -6.34 0.15
CA LYS A 270 -20.49 -7.68 -0.09
C LYS A 270 -19.39 -8.57 -0.69
N ALA A 271 -19.30 -9.78 -0.14
CA ALA A 271 -18.37 -10.80 -0.61
C ALA A 271 -18.92 -11.56 -1.81
#